data_7ffda54058e0ceab1225d4d253ed12b6
#
_entry.id   7ffda54058e0ceab1225d4d253ed12b6
#
_cell.length_a   1.000
_cell.length_b   1.000
_cell.length_c   1.000
_cell.angle_alpha   90.00
_cell.angle_beta   90.00
_cell.angle_gamma   90.00
#
_symmetry.space_group_name_H-M   'P 1'
#
loop_
_entity.id
_entity.type
_entity.pdbx_description
1 polymer ?
#
loop_
_entity_poly.entity_id
_entity_poly.type
_entity_poly.pdbx_seq_one_letter_code
_entity_poly.pdbx_strand_id
1 'polypeptide(L)'
;MEHTVEHKRKWYKPQSTLSEVFLPVPYNGRFGYILEDTVRAKGIKVAKFTAIPEGKYNVGIRYSNSFKRNVLVLYTKIIEKNGYKEYVIEKDGISFTYVLVHGGNTHHHSDACLLIAKNANTSGEDFVIQGTMENELFHIISSYIKNGDTVIWKITNEPQKE
;
A
#
# COMPACT_ATOMS: atom_id res chain seq x y z
N MET A 1 2.34 8.73 20.01
CA MET A 1 1.66 7.42 20.00
C MET A 1 1.90 6.75 18.65
N GLU A 2 1.94 5.43 18.63
CA GLU A 2 2.12 4.66 17.41
C GLU A 2 0.82 3.97 17.03
N HIS A 3 0.46 4.05 15.75
CA HIS A 3 -0.73 3.41 15.19
C HIS A 3 -0.30 2.43 14.10
N THR A 4 -0.81 1.22 14.11
CA THR A 4 -0.45 0.20 13.11
C THR A 4 -1.65 -0.11 12.21
N VAL A 5 -1.43 0.01 10.89
CA VAL A 5 -2.33 -0.49 9.87
C VAL A 5 -1.92 -1.93 9.58
N GLU A 6 -2.88 -2.85 9.63
CA GLU A 6 -2.64 -4.26 9.31
C GLU A 6 -3.09 -4.54 7.87
N HIS A 7 -2.13 -4.87 7.01
CA HIS A 7 -2.35 -5.17 5.60
C HIS A 7 -2.04 -6.65 5.41
N LYS A 8 -3.09 -7.47 5.25
CA LYS A 8 -2.97 -8.92 5.22
C LYS A 8 -3.24 -9.44 3.81
N ARG A 9 -2.20 -9.89 3.14
CA ARG A 9 -2.30 -10.51 1.82
C ARG A 9 -2.88 -11.90 1.97
N LYS A 10 -3.96 -12.18 1.23
CA LYS A 10 -4.73 -13.42 1.40
C LYS A 10 -5.04 -14.17 0.10
N TRP A 11 -5.09 -13.48 -1.02
CA TRP A 11 -5.42 -14.08 -2.32
C TRP A 11 -4.34 -13.73 -3.33
N TYR A 12 -3.88 -14.74 -4.06
CA TYR A 12 -2.76 -14.59 -4.98
C TYR A 12 -3.12 -15.16 -6.34
N LYS A 13 -2.90 -14.40 -7.39
CA LYS A 13 -3.00 -14.81 -8.79
C LYS A 13 -1.67 -14.53 -9.48
N PRO A 14 -1.44 -15.06 -10.70
CA PRO A 14 -0.15 -14.88 -11.35
C PRO A 14 0.28 -13.42 -11.52
N GLN A 15 -0.65 -12.50 -11.71
CA GLN A 15 -0.32 -11.09 -11.98
C GLN A 15 -0.84 -10.12 -10.93
N SER A 16 -1.52 -10.58 -9.90
CA SER A 16 -2.09 -9.69 -8.89
C SER A 16 -2.21 -10.35 -7.53
N THR A 17 -2.25 -9.52 -6.50
CA THR A 17 -2.40 -9.92 -5.11
C THR A 17 -3.50 -9.10 -4.47
N LEU A 18 -4.39 -9.76 -3.74
CA LEU A 18 -5.49 -9.10 -3.05
C LEU A 18 -5.36 -9.30 -1.55
N SER A 19 -5.54 -8.21 -0.82
CA SER A 19 -5.39 -8.15 0.63
C SER A 19 -6.61 -7.56 1.29
N GLU A 20 -6.76 -7.84 2.59
CA GLU A 20 -7.65 -7.10 3.46
C GLU A 20 -6.82 -6.12 4.29
N VAL A 21 -7.39 -4.94 4.56
CA VAL A 21 -6.73 -3.93 5.38
C VAL A 21 -7.59 -3.59 6.58
N PHE A 22 -6.93 -3.45 7.75
CA PHE A 22 -7.54 -3.16 9.03
C PHE A 22 -6.87 -1.93 9.62
N LEU A 23 -7.67 -0.95 10.03
CA LEU A 23 -7.14 0.29 10.59
C LEU A 23 -6.86 0.12 12.09
N PRO A 24 -6.02 1.01 12.67
CA PRO A 24 -5.76 1.00 14.10
C PRO A 24 -7.04 1.19 14.93
N VAL A 25 -7.01 0.72 16.18
CA VAL A 25 -8.06 1.00 17.15
C VAL A 25 -8.34 2.52 17.15
N PRO A 26 -9.60 2.99 17.19
CA PRO A 26 -10.83 2.25 17.56
C PRO A 26 -11.59 1.61 16.40
N TYR A 27 -11.02 1.63 15.19
CA TYR A 27 -11.68 1.00 14.05
C TYR A 27 -11.71 -0.51 14.21
N ASN A 28 -12.79 -1.14 13.80
CA ASN A 28 -13.00 -2.57 13.96
C ASN A 28 -13.44 -3.19 12.63
N GLY A 29 -12.96 -4.41 12.37
CA GLY A 29 -13.29 -5.13 11.15
C GLY A 29 -12.50 -4.63 9.94
N ARG A 30 -12.74 -5.27 8.81
CA ARG A 30 -12.07 -4.90 7.55
C ARG A 30 -12.50 -3.50 7.10
N PHE A 31 -11.50 -2.64 6.87
CA PHE A 31 -11.75 -1.32 6.32
C PHE A 31 -11.99 -1.36 4.81
N GLY A 32 -11.21 -2.18 4.11
CA GLY A 32 -11.30 -2.30 2.66
C GLY A 32 -10.38 -3.39 2.13
N TYR A 33 -10.23 -3.41 0.80
CA TYR A 33 -9.32 -4.30 0.09
C TYR A 33 -8.18 -3.51 -0.51
N ILE A 34 -7.02 -4.14 -0.62
CA ILE A 34 -5.88 -3.60 -1.34
C ILE A 34 -5.49 -4.53 -2.46
N LEU A 35 -5.35 -3.96 -3.65
CA LEU A 35 -4.88 -4.67 -4.84
C LEU A 35 -3.44 -4.24 -5.12
N GLU A 36 -2.60 -5.22 -5.35
CA GLU A 36 -1.19 -5.02 -5.66
C GLU A 36 -0.75 -5.91 -6.81
N ASP A 37 0.45 -5.65 -7.31
CA ASP A 37 1.14 -6.52 -8.26
C ASP A 37 1.48 -7.87 -7.62
N THR A 38 2.25 -8.68 -8.33
CA THR A 38 2.64 -10.02 -7.93
C THR A 38 3.59 -9.99 -6.74
N VAL A 39 3.30 -10.78 -5.71
CA VAL A 39 4.24 -11.06 -4.63
C VAL A 39 5.31 -12.02 -5.16
N ARG A 40 6.57 -11.64 -5.01
CA ARG A 40 7.69 -12.42 -5.51
C ARG A 40 8.54 -12.96 -4.37
N ALA A 41 9.41 -13.91 -4.68
CA ALA A 41 10.36 -14.43 -3.71
C ALA A 41 11.26 -13.30 -3.19
N LYS A 42 11.74 -13.46 -1.96
CA LYS A 42 12.59 -12.47 -1.29
C LYS A 42 13.77 -12.07 -2.18
N GLY A 43 13.96 -10.76 -2.33
CA GLY A 43 15.08 -10.22 -3.10
C GLY A 43 14.87 -10.18 -4.61
N ILE A 44 13.70 -10.60 -5.11
CA ILE A 44 13.39 -10.60 -6.54
C ILE A 44 12.49 -9.41 -6.87
N LYS A 45 12.90 -8.62 -7.88
CA LYS A 45 12.11 -7.51 -8.39
C LYS A 45 12.04 -7.54 -9.91
N VAL A 46 10.81 -7.61 -10.43
CA VAL A 46 10.53 -7.42 -11.85
C VAL A 46 9.91 -6.04 -11.97
N ALA A 47 10.57 -5.12 -12.67
CA ALA A 47 10.16 -3.72 -12.76
C ALA A 47 8.69 -3.62 -13.21
N LYS A 48 7.90 -2.79 -12.51
CA LYS A 48 6.47 -2.54 -12.74
C LYS A 48 5.54 -3.72 -12.43
N PHE A 49 6.06 -4.89 -12.05
CA PHE A 49 5.28 -6.10 -11.85
C PHE A 49 5.59 -6.78 -10.53
N THR A 50 5.98 -6.02 -9.52
CA THR A 50 6.35 -6.58 -8.22
C THR A 50 5.73 -5.78 -7.08
N ALA A 51 4.99 -6.47 -6.20
CA ALA A 51 4.54 -5.89 -4.94
C ALA A 51 5.74 -5.71 -4.00
N ILE A 52 5.67 -4.72 -3.13
CA ILE A 52 6.74 -4.48 -2.16
C ILE A 52 6.81 -5.66 -1.18
N PRO A 53 7.99 -5.94 -0.59
CA PRO A 53 8.14 -7.05 0.36
C PRO A 53 7.24 -6.92 1.57
N GLU A 54 6.87 -8.05 2.19
CA GLU A 54 6.20 -8.00 3.49
C GLU A 54 7.13 -7.38 4.54
N GLY A 55 6.54 -6.76 5.54
CA GLY A 55 7.28 -6.11 6.61
C GLY A 55 6.59 -4.85 7.09
N LYS A 56 7.32 -4.06 7.86
CA LYS A 56 6.82 -2.81 8.43
C LYS A 56 7.41 -1.62 7.68
N TYR A 57 6.53 -0.66 7.38
CA TYR A 57 6.89 0.55 6.66
C TYR A 57 6.41 1.78 7.40
N ASN A 58 7.15 2.87 7.27
CA ASN A 58 6.71 4.17 7.74
C ASN A 58 5.69 4.74 6.75
N VAL A 59 4.80 5.59 7.24
CA VAL A 59 3.78 6.24 6.42
C VAL A 59 3.97 7.74 6.51
N GLY A 60 4.02 8.39 5.35
CA GLY A 60 4.10 9.84 5.25
C GLY A 60 3.04 10.39 4.31
N ILE A 61 3.04 11.70 4.17
CA ILE A 61 2.16 12.42 3.26
C ILE A 61 3.04 13.08 2.19
N ARG A 62 2.67 12.89 0.94
CA ARG A 62 3.41 13.45 -0.20
C ARG A 62 2.44 14.03 -1.21
N TYR A 63 2.80 15.21 -1.78
CA TYR A 63 2.04 15.75 -2.91
C TYR A 63 2.41 14.98 -4.19
N SER A 64 1.40 14.45 -4.88
CA SER A 64 1.58 13.75 -6.14
C SER A 64 1.27 14.69 -7.30
N ASN A 65 2.25 14.93 -8.17
CA ASN A 65 2.05 15.74 -9.37
C ASN A 65 1.10 15.05 -10.35
N SER A 66 1.13 13.71 -10.41
CA SER A 66 0.26 12.94 -11.29
C SER A 66 -1.20 13.00 -10.85
N PHE A 67 -1.44 12.87 -9.55
CA PHE A 67 -2.80 12.91 -9.00
C PHE A 67 -3.25 14.31 -8.61
N LYS A 68 -2.32 15.27 -8.54
CA LYS A 68 -2.57 16.67 -8.16
C LYS A 68 -3.23 16.80 -6.79
N ARG A 69 -2.77 15.99 -5.83
CA ARG A 69 -3.24 16.01 -4.44
C ARG A 69 -2.23 15.35 -3.52
N ASN A 70 -2.39 15.56 -2.22
CA ASN A 70 -1.63 14.84 -1.22
C ASN A 70 -2.10 13.40 -1.13
N VAL A 71 -1.15 12.47 -1.03
CA VAL A 71 -1.42 11.03 -0.90
C VAL A 71 -0.53 10.44 0.18
N LEU A 72 -0.91 9.27 0.68
CA LEU A 72 -0.08 8.51 1.60
C LEU A 72 1.06 7.85 0.83
N VAL A 73 2.25 7.87 1.41
CA VAL A 73 3.44 7.23 0.84
C VAL A 73 4.06 6.31 1.87
N LEU A 74 4.48 5.11 1.44
CA LEU A 74 5.20 4.17 2.29
C LEU A 74 6.69 4.31 2.05
N TYR A 75 7.48 4.19 3.12
CA TYR A 75 8.93 4.33 2.99
C TYR A 75 9.67 3.64 4.13
N THR A 76 10.94 3.30 3.89
CA THR A 76 11.88 2.88 4.92
C THR A 76 12.88 3.97 5.21
N LYS A 77 13.16 4.84 4.24
CA LYS A 77 14.05 5.99 4.43
C LYS A 77 13.65 7.15 3.52
N ILE A 78 14.11 8.35 3.90
CA ILE A 78 13.92 9.57 3.11
C ILE A 78 15.31 10.04 2.66
N ILE A 79 15.43 10.34 1.37
CA ILE A 79 16.66 10.93 0.81
C ILE A 79 16.33 12.36 0.41
N GLU A 80 17.13 13.31 0.88
CA GLU A 80 16.99 14.71 0.47
C GLU A 80 17.88 14.97 -0.74
N LYS A 81 17.29 15.49 -1.82
CA LYS A 81 17.97 15.84 -3.05
C LYS A 81 17.51 17.21 -3.51
N ASN A 82 18.44 18.13 -3.72
CA ASN A 82 18.14 19.45 -4.33
C ASN A 82 16.93 20.14 -3.69
N GLY A 83 16.80 20.04 -2.36
CA GLY A 83 15.74 20.71 -1.62
C GLY A 83 14.40 20.00 -1.59
N TYR A 84 14.30 18.79 -2.14
CA TYR A 84 13.08 17.99 -2.02
C TYR A 84 13.38 16.62 -1.41
N LYS A 85 12.34 15.98 -0.92
CA LYS A 85 12.43 14.67 -0.26
C LYS A 85 12.01 13.56 -1.21
N GLU A 86 12.83 12.51 -1.29
CA GLU A 86 12.53 11.29 -2.01
C GLU A 86 12.22 10.20 -0.98
N TYR A 87 11.02 9.61 -1.06
CA TYR A 87 10.59 8.53 -0.18
C TYR A 87 10.93 7.19 -0.81
N VAL A 88 11.78 6.43 -0.14
CA VAL A 88 12.37 5.21 -0.69
C VAL A 88 12.05 4.03 0.21
N ILE A 89 11.69 2.90 -0.40
CA ILE A 89 11.67 1.60 0.25
C ILE A 89 12.94 0.88 -0.18
N GLU A 90 13.71 0.46 0.81
CA GLU A 90 14.89 -0.36 0.60
C GLU A 90 14.80 -1.53 1.55
N LYS A 91 14.62 -2.73 1.01
CA LYS A 91 14.36 -3.93 1.79
C LYS A 91 14.71 -5.17 0.99
N ASP A 92 15.31 -6.15 1.65
CA ASP A 92 15.67 -7.44 1.05
C ASP A 92 16.54 -7.28 -0.22
N GLY A 93 17.36 -6.23 -0.27
CA GLY A 93 18.27 -5.98 -1.39
C GLY A 93 17.61 -5.35 -2.62
N ILE A 94 16.35 -4.99 -2.55
CA ILE A 94 15.63 -4.31 -3.64
C ILE A 94 15.08 -2.98 -3.17
N SER A 95 14.81 -2.07 -4.11
CA SER A 95 14.33 -0.74 -3.77
C SER A 95 13.16 -0.30 -4.65
N PHE A 96 12.35 0.57 -4.08
CA PHE A 96 11.20 1.20 -4.74
C PHE A 96 11.16 2.66 -4.33
N THR A 97 10.67 3.52 -5.21
CA THR A 97 10.44 4.94 -4.88
C THR A 97 8.98 5.28 -5.10
N TYR A 98 8.46 6.17 -4.24
CA TYR A 98 7.10 6.69 -4.37
C TYR A 98 6.03 5.61 -4.41
N VAL A 99 6.10 4.68 -3.45
CA VAL A 99 5.05 3.68 -3.27
C VAL A 99 3.88 4.36 -2.57
N LEU A 100 2.84 4.65 -3.32
CA LEU A 100 1.69 5.43 -2.89
C LEU A 100 0.50 4.53 -2.58
N VAL A 101 -0.40 5.01 -1.72
CA VAL A 101 -1.69 4.36 -1.48
C VAL A 101 -2.76 5.20 -2.16
N HIS A 102 -3.37 4.68 -3.21
CA HIS A 102 -4.34 5.44 -4.02
C HIS A 102 -5.43 4.52 -4.57
N GLY A 103 -6.34 5.08 -5.34
CA GLY A 103 -7.41 4.31 -5.98
C GLY A 103 -6.98 3.70 -7.31
N GLY A 104 -7.73 2.73 -7.79
CA GLY A 104 -7.53 2.04 -9.06
C GLY A 104 -8.47 0.85 -9.14
N ASN A 105 -8.50 0.15 -10.27
CA ASN A 105 -9.42 -0.95 -10.50
C ASN A 105 -8.72 -2.29 -10.76
N THR A 106 -7.57 -2.27 -11.44
CA THR A 106 -6.81 -3.48 -11.79
C THR A 106 -5.34 -3.28 -11.45
N HIS A 107 -4.58 -4.39 -11.42
CA HIS A 107 -3.15 -4.35 -11.11
C HIS A 107 -2.35 -3.47 -12.08
N HIS A 108 -2.87 -3.19 -13.27
CA HIS A 108 -2.21 -2.28 -14.22
C HIS A 108 -2.07 -0.86 -13.67
N HIS A 109 -2.87 -0.49 -12.68
CA HIS A 109 -2.79 0.81 -12.02
C HIS A 109 -1.81 0.82 -10.83
N SER A 110 -1.24 -0.34 -10.49
CA SER A 110 -0.44 -0.48 -9.26
C SER A 110 0.97 0.07 -9.40
N ASP A 111 1.77 -0.49 -10.28
CA ASP A 111 3.21 -0.16 -10.42
C ASP A 111 3.88 -0.06 -9.05
N ALA A 112 3.76 -1.15 -8.27
CA ALA A 112 4.16 -1.29 -6.86
C ALA A 112 3.30 -0.51 -5.85
N CYS A 113 2.41 0.36 -6.29
CA CYS A 113 1.50 1.09 -5.40
C CYS A 113 0.42 0.18 -4.83
N LEU A 114 -0.19 0.63 -3.74
CA LEU A 114 -1.28 -0.06 -3.07
C LEU A 114 -2.60 0.60 -3.47
N LEU A 115 -3.50 -0.18 -4.08
CA LEU A 115 -4.77 0.32 -4.57
C LEU A 115 -5.88 -0.04 -3.58
N ILE A 116 -6.50 0.97 -2.97
CA ILE A 116 -7.50 0.78 -1.90
C ILE A 116 -8.93 0.93 -2.43
N ALA A 117 -9.78 -0.05 -2.14
CA ALA A 117 -11.19 -0.01 -2.52
C ALA A 117 -12.09 -0.71 -1.51
N LYS A 118 -13.39 -0.43 -1.62
CA LYS A 118 -14.40 -0.99 -0.75
C LYS A 118 -14.77 -2.44 -1.11
N ASN A 119 -14.79 -2.75 -2.40
CA ASN A 119 -15.25 -4.04 -2.91
C ASN A 119 -14.20 -4.69 -3.80
N ALA A 120 -14.20 -6.03 -3.83
CA ALA A 120 -13.30 -6.80 -4.67
C ALA A 120 -14.04 -7.95 -5.33
N ASN A 121 -13.66 -8.23 -6.59
CA ASN A 121 -14.12 -9.40 -7.32
C ASN A 121 -12.94 -10.34 -7.53
N THR A 122 -13.08 -11.58 -7.05
CA THR A 122 -12.03 -12.60 -7.11
C THR A 122 -12.23 -13.61 -8.24
N SER A 123 -13.33 -13.54 -8.96
CA SER A 123 -13.57 -14.38 -10.15
C SER A 123 -12.82 -13.81 -11.35
N GLY A 124 -12.49 -14.62 -12.34
CA GLY A 124 -11.75 -14.18 -13.52
C GLY A 124 -10.25 -14.38 -13.39
N GLU A 125 -9.51 -13.96 -14.41
CA GLU A 125 -8.04 -14.15 -14.45
C GLU A 125 -7.30 -13.29 -13.45
N ASP A 126 -7.79 -12.07 -13.24
CA ASP A 126 -7.19 -11.10 -12.32
C ASP A 126 -8.23 -10.61 -11.31
N PHE A 127 -7.73 -10.10 -10.19
CA PHE A 127 -8.59 -9.42 -9.22
C PHE A 127 -8.97 -8.05 -9.77
N VAL A 128 -10.22 -7.65 -9.49
CA VAL A 128 -10.72 -6.32 -9.82
C VAL A 128 -11.31 -5.73 -8.56
N ILE A 129 -11.03 -4.46 -8.28
CA ILE A 129 -11.59 -3.74 -7.15
C ILE A 129 -12.45 -2.58 -7.62
N GLN A 130 -13.41 -2.19 -6.79
CA GLN A 130 -14.35 -1.09 -7.08
C GLN A 130 -14.65 -0.29 -5.83
N GLY A 131 -14.94 0.99 -6.03
CA GLY A 131 -15.32 1.88 -4.94
C GLY A 131 -14.11 2.34 -4.17
N THR A 132 -13.43 3.36 -4.66
CA THR A 132 -12.23 3.86 -3.99
C THR A 132 -12.51 4.27 -2.56
N MET A 133 -11.59 3.90 -1.67
CA MET A 133 -11.58 4.30 -0.27
C MET A 133 -10.42 5.24 0.03
N GLU A 134 -9.81 5.80 -1.01
CA GLU A 134 -8.62 6.62 -0.87
C GLU A 134 -8.85 7.83 0.03
N ASN A 135 -9.95 8.56 -0.17
CA ASN A 135 -10.22 9.78 0.60
C ASN A 135 -10.44 9.47 2.08
N GLU A 136 -11.22 8.45 2.39
CA GLU A 136 -11.50 8.05 3.77
C GLU A 136 -10.22 7.59 4.46
N LEU A 137 -9.42 6.75 3.79
CA LEU A 137 -8.17 6.27 4.33
C LEU A 137 -7.19 7.43 4.55
N PHE A 138 -7.04 8.30 3.55
CA PHE A 138 -6.15 9.45 3.65
C PHE A 138 -6.54 10.34 4.82
N HIS A 139 -7.82 10.64 4.96
CA HIS A 139 -8.32 11.51 6.04
C HIS A 139 -7.98 10.92 7.42
N ILE A 140 -8.24 9.64 7.62
CA ILE A 140 -7.97 8.98 8.90
C ILE A 140 -6.48 8.95 9.21
N ILE A 141 -5.68 8.43 8.29
CA ILE A 141 -4.25 8.23 8.53
C ILE A 141 -3.49 9.56 8.58
N SER A 142 -3.82 10.49 7.70
CA SER A 142 -3.15 11.80 7.71
C SER A 142 -3.44 12.59 8.98
N SER A 143 -4.59 12.39 9.59
CA SER A 143 -4.92 13.08 10.85
C SER A 143 -4.00 12.63 11.98
N TYR A 144 -3.64 11.35 12.06
CA TYR A 144 -2.64 10.87 13.02
C TYR A 144 -1.28 11.52 12.78
N ILE A 145 -0.85 11.54 11.52
CA ILE A 145 0.46 12.11 11.15
C ILE A 145 0.52 13.60 11.47
N LYS A 146 -0.52 14.35 11.13
CA LYS A 146 -0.59 15.79 11.40
C LYS A 146 -0.64 16.10 12.89
N ASN A 147 -1.13 15.17 13.70
CA ASN A 147 -1.16 15.29 15.15
C ASN A 147 0.18 14.93 15.81
N GLY A 148 1.18 14.57 15.02
CA GLY A 148 2.51 14.23 15.53
C GLY A 148 2.68 12.75 15.89
N ASP A 149 1.68 11.91 15.61
CA ASP A 149 1.74 10.48 15.88
C ASP A 149 2.47 9.74 14.75
N THR A 150 3.00 8.56 15.08
CA THR A 150 3.65 7.68 14.11
C THR A 150 2.64 6.66 13.59
N VAL A 151 2.62 6.45 12.30
CA VAL A 151 1.81 5.40 11.67
C VAL A 151 2.75 4.37 11.03
N ILE A 152 2.53 3.10 11.35
CA ILE A 152 3.25 1.97 10.78
C ILE A 152 2.28 1.19 9.91
N TRP A 153 2.71 0.84 8.70
CA TRP A 153 1.97 0.01 7.77
C TRP A 153 2.63 -1.36 7.75
N LYS A 154 1.94 -2.35 8.32
CA LYS A 154 2.48 -3.70 8.45
C LYS A 154 1.85 -4.61 7.41
N ILE A 155 2.68 -5.16 6.53
CA ILE A 155 2.26 -6.08 5.48
C ILE A 155 2.66 -7.51 5.88
N THR A 156 1.70 -8.43 5.82
CA THR A 156 1.91 -9.84 6.12
C THR A 156 1.41 -10.69 4.96
N ASN A 157 2.24 -11.62 4.50
CA ASN A 157 1.84 -12.63 3.52
C ASN A 157 1.20 -13.80 4.27
N GLU A 158 -0.12 -13.91 4.17
CA GLU A 158 -0.84 -15.05 4.74
C GLU A 158 -1.00 -16.15 3.69
N PRO A 159 -1.27 -17.41 4.09
CA PRO A 159 -1.55 -18.47 3.13
C PRO A 159 -2.76 -18.12 2.26
N GLN A 160 -2.80 -18.69 1.04
CA GLN A 160 -3.91 -18.52 0.12
C GLN A 160 -5.24 -18.84 0.83
N LYS A 161 -6.14 -17.88 0.81
CA LYS A 161 -7.48 -18.06 1.36
C LYS A 161 -8.38 -18.72 0.32
N GLU A 162 -9.12 -19.71 0.73
CA GLU A 162 -10.10 -20.40 -0.12
C GLU A 162 -11.44 -19.69 -0.19
#